data_db7c340fc814170a791e98a70fcf1672
#
_entry.id   db7c340fc814170a791e98a70fcf1672
#
_cell.length_a   1.000
_cell.length_b   1.000
_cell.length_c   1.000
_cell.angle_alpha   90.00
_cell.angle_beta   90.00
_cell.angle_gamma   90.00
#
_symmetry.space_group_name_H-M   'P 1'
#
loop_
_entity.id
_entity.type
_entity.pdbx_description
1 polymer ?
#
loop_
_entity_poly.entity_id
_entity_poly.type
_entity_poly.pdbx_seq_one_letter_code
_entity_poly.pdbx_strand_id
1 'polypeptide(L)'
;METDAAVLAKQTVGILVVDDERTLRFTLKEGLSDEGYRVETAADGAEALEKIEREEYQLVLLDQKLPDTNGLELLKTIKARKRSVQVVMMTAYGQIPQAVEATKAGCYEYLSKPFELDHLKLILRNALAQTRLAEEVARLRDVDRRRSGSALIVGGGSRMNKVIETVAKMAQSPSGTVLLQGETGVGKELLAREIHDRSARRDGPFVELNCSAIAENLLESELFGHEAGAFTDAKKTKKGLMEMAHLGTLFLDE
;
A
#
# COMPACT_ATOMS: atom_id res chain seq x y z
N MET A 1 -18.96 13.08 19.27
CA MET A 1 -19.00 11.71 19.81
C MET A 1 -18.32 10.81 18.79
N GLU A 2 -17.08 10.39 19.07
CA GLU A 2 -16.45 9.30 18.28
C GLU A 2 -17.26 8.02 18.53
N THR A 3 -17.56 7.29 17.47
CA THR A 3 -18.27 6.01 17.58
C THR A 3 -17.39 4.97 18.28
N ASP A 4 -17.99 4.10 19.12
CA ASP A 4 -17.29 3.03 19.84
C ASP A 4 -16.36 2.20 18.94
N ALA A 5 -16.72 2.02 17.66
CA ALA A 5 -15.88 1.36 16.66
C ALA A 5 -14.59 2.13 16.35
N ALA A 6 -14.59 3.46 16.40
CA ALA A 6 -13.40 4.28 16.18
C ALA A 6 -12.44 4.21 17.38
N VAL A 7 -12.98 4.13 18.59
CA VAL A 7 -12.20 3.96 19.83
C VAL A 7 -11.57 2.57 19.89
N LEU A 8 -12.33 1.51 19.60
CA LEU A 8 -11.81 0.13 19.52
C LEU A 8 -10.74 -0.02 18.45
N ALA A 9 -10.89 0.65 17.28
CA ALA A 9 -9.90 0.63 16.22
C ALA A 9 -8.60 1.35 16.62
N LYS A 10 -8.66 2.39 17.47
CA LYS A 10 -7.47 3.07 18.00
C LYS A 10 -6.72 2.21 19.02
N GLN A 11 -7.42 1.47 19.89
CA GLN A 11 -6.81 0.57 20.89
C GLN A 11 -5.96 -0.56 20.27
N THR A 12 -6.18 -0.90 19.03
CA THR A 12 -5.37 -1.90 18.31
C THR A 12 -4.10 -1.30 17.69
N VAL A 13 -3.98 0.03 17.61
CA VAL A 13 -2.82 0.71 17.01
C VAL A 13 -1.72 0.87 18.05
N GLY A 14 -0.60 0.19 17.81
CA GLY A 14 0.61 0.30 18.62
C GLY A 14 1.51 1.45 18.16
N ILE A 15 1.91 2.30 19.09
CA ILE A 15 2.87 3.38 18.89
C ILE A 15 4.06 3.16 19.82
N LEU A 16 5.28 3.19 19.28
CA LEU A 16 6.50 3.17 20.07
C LEU A 16 7.11 4.58 20.10
N VAL A 17 7.37 5.10 21.28
CA VAL A 17 8.05 6.39 21.50
C VAL A 17 9.49 6.13 21.92
N VAL A 18 10.46 6.54 21.10
CA VAL A 18 11.89 6.33 21.30
C VAL A 18 12.55 7.69 21.50
N ASP A 19 12.99 7.95 22.71
CA ASP A 19 13.59 9.24 23.12
C ASP A 19 14.38 9.01 24.42
N ASP A 20 15.50 9.66 24.63
CA ASP A 20 16.28 9.52 25.86
C ASP A 20 15.71 10.37 27.02
N GLU A 21 14.92 11.40 26.70
CA GLU A 21 14.29 12.29 27.68
C GLU A 21 13.07 11.63 28.33
N ARG A 22 13.20 11.24 29.59
CA ARG A 22 12.12 10.58 30.36
C ARG A 22 10.82 11.40 30.42
N THR A 23 10.94 12.72 30.60
CA THR A 23 9.78 13.61 30.73
C THR A 23 8.97 13.64 29.43
N LEU A 24 9.64 13.75 28.28
CA LEU A 24 8.99 13.74 26.98
C LEU A 24 8.31 12.40 26.70
N ARG A 25 9.02 11.28 26.96
CA ARG A 25 8.42 9.94 26.82
C ARG A 25 7.14 9.80 27.66
N PHE A 26 7.16 10.24 28.92
CA PHE A 26 6.00 10.19 29.80
C PHE A 26 4.85 11.03 29.24
N THR A 27 5.10 12.29 28.87
CA THR A 27 4.08 13.21 28.34
C THR A 27 3.45 12.67 27.05
N LEU A 28 4.27 12.14 26.14
CA LEU A 28 3.76 11.56 24.89
C LEU A 28 2.97 10.28 25.14
N LYS A 29 3.42 9.43 26.05
CA LYS A 29 2.71 8.22 26.44
C LYS A 29 1.33 8.54 26.96
N GLU A 30 1.22 9.41 27.96
CA GLU A 30 -0.08 9.81 28.54
C GLU A 30 -0.99 10.47 27.48
N GLY A 31 -0.49 11.50 26.78
CA GLY A 31 -1.30 12.23 25.84
C GLY A 31 -1.76 11.42 24.60
N LEU A 32 -1.02 10.38 24.21
CA LEU A 32 -1.43 9.47 23.13
C LEU A 32 -2.28 8.31 23.65
N SER A 33 -2.05 7.84 24.88
CA SER A 33 -2.91 6.83 25.50
C SER A 33 -4.32 7.38 25.76
N ASP A 34 -4.45 8.64 26.14
CA ASP A 34 -5.75 9.33 26.28
C ASP A 34 -6.54 9.38 24.95
N GLU A 35 -5.83 9.38 23.82
CA GLU A 35 -6.42 9.26 22.47
C GLU A 35 -6.84 7.82 22.10
N GLY A 36 -6.56 6.84 22.98
CA GLY A 36 -6.91 5.44 22.78
C GLY A 36 -5.87 4.64 22.01
N TYR A 37 -4.61 5.09 21.89
CA TYR A 37 -3.51 4.32 21.33
C TYR A 37 -2.85 3.42 22.39
N ARG A 38 -2.35 2.26 21.97
CA ARG A 38 -1.44 1.46 22.79
C ARG A 38 -0.03 2.03 22.65
N VAL A 39 0.48 2.67 23.70
CA VAL A 39 1.76 3.38 23.64
C VAL A 39 2.80 2.73 24.53
N GLU A 40 3.92 2.37 23.92
CA GLU A 40 5.12 1.94 24.61
C GLU A 40 6.28 2.92 24.39
N THR A 41 7.26 2.85 25.27
CA THR A 41 8.39 3.77 25.24
C THR A 41 9.71 2.99 25.26
N ALA A 42 10.74 3.53 24.61
CA ALA A 42 12.11 3.05 24.69
C ALA A 42 13.06 4.22 24.97
N ALA A 43 14.09 4.00 25.78
CA ALA A 43 15.03 5.04 26.16
C ALA A 43 16.24 5.14 25.22
N ASP A 44 16.46 4.11 24.42
CA ASP A 44 17.58 3.99 23.49
C ASP A 44 17.23 3.13 22.28
N GLY A 45 18.15 3.03 21.33
CA GLY A 45 17.94 2.28 20.09
C GLY A 45 17.92 0.77 20.30
N ALA A 46 18.67 0.24 21.25
CA ALA A 46 18.73 -1.19 21.54
C ALA A 46 17.38 -1.67 22.10
N GLU A 47 16.83 -0.96 23.09
CA GLU A 47 15.49 -1.24 23.64
C GLU A 47 14.40 -1.11 22.56
N ALA A 48 14.52 -0.09 21.69
CA ALA A 48 13.56 0.11 20.61
C ALA A 48 13.55 -1.09 19.63
N LEU A 49 14.72 -1.57 19.20
CA LEU A 49 14.82 -2.72 18.30
C LEU A 49 14.29 -4.00 18.95
N GLU A 50 14.61 -4.25 20.22
CA GLU A 50 14.10 -5.41 20.96
C GLU A 50 12.55 -5.42 20.99
N LYS A 51 11.94 -4.26 21.28
CA LYS A 51 10.47 -4.13 21.28
C LYS A 51 9.86 -4.33 19.89
N ILE A 52 10.45 -3.75 18.86
CA ILE A 52 9.99 -3.90 17.46
C ILE A 52 10.06 -5.37 16.97
N GLU A 53 10.99 -6.15 17.51
CA GLU A 53 11.09 -7.59 17.21
C GLU A 53 10.02 -8.42 17.91
N ARG A 54 9.67 -8.05 19.13
CA ARG A 54 8.70 -8.79 19.97
C ARG A 54 7.24 -8.45 19.67
N GLU A 55 6.99 -7.20 19.31
CA GLU A 55 5.64 -6.69 19.12
C GLU A 55 5.46 -5.94 17.81
N GLU A 56 4.21 -5.78 17.41
CA GLU A 56 3.86 -5.01 16.22
C GLU A 56 3.48 -3.58 16.60
N TYR A 57 4.16 -2.64 15.97
CA TYR A 57 3.85 -1.22 16.02
C TYR A 57 3.52 -0.72 14.62
N GLN A 58 2.49 0.09 14.51
CA GLN A 58 2.12 0.75 13.26
C GLN A 58 2.89 2.05 13.06
N LEU A 59 3.37 2.64 14.17
CA LEU A 59 4.09 3.90 14.13
C LEU A 59 5.18 3.98 15.20
N VAL A 60 6.31 4.60 14.86
CA VAL A 60 7.42 4.90 15.77
C VAL A 60 7.65 6.39 15.76
N LEU A 61 7.62 7.02 16.94
CA LEU A 61 8.14 8.35 17.19
C LEU A 61 9.60 8.21 17.60
N LEU A 62 10.52 8.74 16.81
CA LEU A 62 11.94 8.47 16.95
C LEU A 62 12.73 9.75 17.14
N ASP A 63 13.40 9.88 18.28
CA ASP A 63 14.35 10.98 18.45
C ASP A 63 15.57 10.80 17.55
N GLN A 64 16.06 11.92 17.05
CA GLN A 64 17.24 11.94 16.20
C GLN A 64 18.52 11.59 16.97
N LYS A 65 18.61 11.98 18.23
CA LYS A 65 19.79 11.74 19.09
C LYS A 65 19.43 10.76 20.18
N LEU A 66 20.03 9.59 20.13
CA LEU A 66 19.91 8.57 21.17
C LEU A 66 21.29 8.31 21.79
N PRO A 67 21.35 7.81 23.02
CA PRO A 67 22.62 7.61 23.73
C PRO A 67 23.55 6.57 23.09
N ASP A 68 22.96 5.59 22.41
CA ASP A 68 23.64 4.42 21.83
C ASP A 68 23.75 4.47 20.30
N THR A 69 22.91 5.27 19.61
CA THR A 69 22.85 5.31 18.15
C THR A 69 22.31 6.64 17.62
N ASN A 70 22.49 6.87 16.32
CA ASN A 70 21.83 7.97 15.62
C ASN A 70 20.43 7.52 15.14
N GLY A 71 19.41 8.35 15.37
CA GLY A 71 18.03 8.08 14.94
C GLY A 71 17.91 7.78 13.45
N LEU A 72 18.72 8.38 12.58
CA LEU A 72 18.72 8.09 11.15
C LEU A 72 19.19 6.66 10.84
N GLU A 73 20.21 6.16 11.53
CA GLU A 73 20.67 4.77 11.37
C GLU A 73 19.63 3.78 11.91
N LEU A 74 19.00 4.13 13.04
CA LEU A 74 17.91 3.34 13.59
C LEU A 74 16.69 3.31 12.64
N LEU A 75 16.32 4.45 12.02
CA LEU A 75 15.29 4.53 10.99
C LEU A 75 15.58 3.55 9.84
N LYS A 76 16.80 3.57 9.28
CA LYS A 76 17.20 2.67 8.20
C LYS A 76 17.06 1.20 8.61
N THR A 77 17.45 0.88 9.85
CA THR A 77 17.36 -0.47 10.41
C THR A 77 15.89 -0.90 10.57
N ILE A 78 15.03 -0.03 11.11
CA ILE A 78 13.59 -0.28 11.27
C ILE A 78 12.95 -0.52 9.91
N LYS A 79 13.22 0.34 8.94
CA LYS A 79 12.64 0.23 7.57
C LYS A 79 13.13 -1.00 6.81
N ALA A 80 14.34 -1.45 7.05
CA ALA A 80 14.86 -2.69 6.45
C ALA A 80 14.15 -3.94 7.02
N ARG A 81 13.79 -3.94 8.30
CA ARG A 81 13.13 -5.07 8.99
C ARG A 81 11.60 -5.04 8.89
N LYS A 82 10.99 -3.87 9.01
CA LYS A 82 9.53 -3.65 9.07
C LYS A 82 9.15 -2.46 8.17
N ARG A 83 9.04 -2.72 6.89
CA ARG A 83 8.80 -1.69 5.86
C ARG A 83 7.49 -0.93 6.01
N SER A 84 6.46 -1.57 6.57
CA SER A 84 5.11 -1.02 6.77
C SER A 84 5.00 -0.05 7.94
N VAL A 85 5.92 -0.11 8.91
CA VAL A 85 5.91 0.77 10.10
C VAL A 85 6.17 2.21 9.67
N GLN A 86 5.28 3.13 10.06
CA GLN A 86 5.53 4.55 9.86
C GLN A 86 6.50 5.09 10.91
N VAL A 87 7.42 5.92 10.49
CA VAL A 87 8.39 6.55 11.40
C VAL A 87 8.30 8.06 11.28
N VAL A 88 8.03 8.73 12.40
CA VAL A 88 8.10 10.18 12.53
C VAL A 88 9.33 10.52 13.34
N MET A 89 10.25 11.27 12.76
CA MET A 89 11.45 11.69 13.45
C MET A 89 11.24 12.98 14.24
N MET A 90 11.70 13.02 15.48
CA MET A 90 11.70 14.20 16.34
C MET A 90 13.13 14.75 16.45
N THR A 91 13.31 16.06 16.43
CA THR A 91 14.63 16.68 16.49
C THR A 91 14.63 18.01 17.22
N ALA A 92 15.69 18.29 17.98
CA ALA A 92 15.92 19.61 18.57
C ALA A 92 16.48 20.64 17.55
N TYR A 93 17.02 20.20 16.41
CA TYR A 93 17.66 21.04 15.41
C TYR A 93 17.17 20.68 14.02
N GLY A 94 16.23 21.46 13.48
CA GLY A 94 15.72 21.31 12.13
C GLY A 94 16.72 21.77 11.06
N GLN A 95 17.74 20.96 10.76
CA GLN A 95 18.62 21.22 9.61
C GLN A 95 18.02 20.58 8.36
N ILE A 96 17.77 21.40 7.33
CA ILE A 96 17.17 20.99 6.06
C ILE A 96 17.87 19.75 5.43
N PRO A 97 19.23 19.64 5.42
CA PRO A 97 19.89 18.47 4.83
C PRO A 97 19.52 17.14 5.51
N GLN A 98 19.36 17.15 6.83
CA GLN A 98 19.03 15.95 7.62
C GLN A 98 17.58 15.51 7.39
N ALA A 99 16.64 16.46 7.27
CA ALA A 99 15.25 16.15 6.93
C ALA A 99 15.14 15.49 5.54
N VAL A 100 15.90 15.98 4.56
CA VAL A 100 15.95 15.39 3.21
C VAL A 100 16.51 13.95 3.26
N GLU A 101 17.55 13.70 4.04
CA GLU A 101 18.13 12.36 4.19
C GLU A 101 17.16 11.40 4.88
N ALA A 102 16.49 11.84 5.94
CA ALA A 102 15.48 11.08 6.64
C ALA A 102 14.30 10.71 5.73
N THR A 103 13.82 11.67 4.92
CA THR A 103 12.76 11.41 3.93
C THR A 103 13.19 10.37 2.90
N LYS A 104 14.43 10.45 2.38
CA LYS A 104 14.98 9.43 1.47
C LYS A 104 15.12 8.06 2.13
N ALA A 105 15.37 8.02 3.44
CA ALA A 105 15.44 6.79 4.22
C ALA A 105 14.04 6.21 4.58
N GLY A 106 12.95 6.89 4.17
CA GLY A 106 11.58 6.43 4.37
C GLY A 106 10.91 6.95 5.65
N CYS A 107 11.43 8.05 6.23
CA CYS A 107 10.71 8.79 7.26
C CYS A 107 9.39 9.32 6.70
N TYR A 108 8.31 9.20 7.48
CA TYR A 108 7.01 9.76 7.10
C TYR A 108 6.99 11.28 7.25
N GLU A 109 7.49 11.76 8.39
CA GLU A 109 7.51 13.19 8.72
C GLU A 109 8.70 13.49 9.66
N TYR A 110 9.15 14.74 9.64
CA TYR A 110 10.25 15.25 10.45
C TYR A 110 9.78 16.42 11.30
N LEU A 111 9.70 16.23 12.62
CA LEU A 111 9.07 17.16 13.56
C LEU A 111 10.14 17.84 14.43
N SER A 112 10.18 19.17 14.42
CA SER A 112 11.11 19.96 15.24
C SER A 112 10.61 20.14 16.66
N LYS A 113 11.44 19.85 17.66
CA LYS A 113 11.20 20.16 19.08
C LYS A 113 11.52 21.65 19.35
N PRO A 114 10.71 22.37 20.16
CA PRO A 114 9.48 21.92 20.79
C PRO A 114 8.30 21.91 19.80
N PHE A 115 7.37 20.96 19.97
CA PHE A 115 6.15 20.85 19.17
C PHE A 115 4.92 20.75 20.08
N GLU A 116 3.78 21.15 19.55
CA GLU A 116 2.49 21.01 20.20
C GLU A 116 1.94 19.59 20.02
N LEU A 117 1.33 19.05 21.09
CA LEU A 117 0.77 17.70 21.07
C LEU A 117 -0.32 17.54 20.00
N ASP A 118 -1.12 18.58 19.79
CA ASP A 118 -2.20 18.56 18.79
C ASP A 118 -1.64 18.50 17.36
N HIS A 119 -0.53 19.15 17.10
CA HIS A 119 0.17 19.03 15.81
C HIS A 119 0.70 17.60 15.59
N LEU A 120 1.33 17.02 16.61
CA LEU A 120 1.75 15.62 16.57
C LEU A 120 0.57 14.67 16.32
N LYS A 121 -0.55 14.84 17.03
CA LYS A 121 -1.77 14.03 16.83
C LYS A 121 -2.29 14.09 15.39
N LEU A 122 -2.21 15.25 14.74
CA LEU A 122 -2.61 15.40 13.35
C LEU A 122 -1.69 14.58 12.41
N ILE A 123 -0.36 14.68 12.60
CA ILE A 123 0.63 13.92 11.85
C ILE A 123 0.38 12.41 12.00
N LEU A 124 0.18 11.94 13.24
CA LEU A 124 -0.08 10.53 13.53
C LEU A 124 -1.35 10.01 12.84
N ARG A 125 -2.45 10.78 12.90
CA ARG A 125 -3.70 10.42 12.22
C ARG A 125 -3.50 10.26 10.71
N ASN A 126 -2.78 11.18 10.09
CA ASN A 126 -2.51 11.13 8.65
C ASN A 126 -1.62 9.94 8.27
N ALA A 127 -0.55 9.69 9.04
CA ALA A 127 0.36 8.55 8.83
C ALA A 127 -0.39 7.22 8.93
N LEU A 128 -1.21 7.05 9.97
CA LEU A 128 -1.99 5.84 10.19
C LEU A 128 -3.11 5.65 9.15
N ALA A 129 -3.72 6.74 8.69
CA ALA A 129 -4.71 6.67 7.60
C ALA A 129 -4.08 6.17 6.29
N GLN A 130 -2.89 6.66 5.97
CA GLN A 130 -2.15 6.19 4.79
C GLN A 130 -1.82 4.69 4.87
N THR A 131 -1.37 4.22 6.03
CA THR A 131 -1.08 2.79 6.25
C THR A 131 -2.33 1.94 6.06
N ARG A 132 -3.46 2.33 6.69
CA ARG A 132 -4.74 1.61 6.56
C ARG A 132 -5.22 1.53 5.12
N LEU A 133 -5.10 2.62 4.35
CA LEU A 133 -5.46 2.63 2.94
C LEU A 133 -4.57 1.67 2.12
N ALA A 134 -3.28 1.66 2.37
CA ALA A 134 -2.34 0.74 1.71
C ALA A 134 -2.64 -0.73 2.05
N GLU A 135 -2.93 -1.04 3.31
CA GLU A 135 -3.32 -2.38 3.77
C GLU A 135 -4.66 -2.82 3.16
N GLU A 136 -5.64 -1.92 3.11
CA GLU A 136 -6.96 -2.24 2.52
C GLU A 136 -6.84 -2.49 1.01
N VAL A 137 -6.05 -1.70 0.29
CA VAL A 137 -5.76 -1.94 -1.13
C VAL A 137 -5.06 -3.30 -1.31
N ALA A 138 -4.07 -3.63 -0.46
CA ALA A 138 -3.39 -4.91 -0.52
C ALA A 138 -4.37 -6.07 -0.23
N ARG A 139 -5.22 -5.92 0.78
CA ARG A 139 -6.26 -6.90 1.14
C ARG A 139 -7.27 -7.11 0.00
N LEU A 140 -7.76 -6.04 -0.61
CA LEU A 140 -8.70 -6.12 -1.74
C LEU A 140 -8.05 -6.82 -2.94
N ARG A 141 -6.79 -6.53 -3.23
CA ARG A 141 -6.01 -7.22 -4.28
C ARG A 141 -5.85 -8.71 -3.99
N ASP A 142 -5.58 -9.08 -2.75
CA ASP A 142 -5.46 -10.50 -2.35
C ASP A 142 -6.80 -11.24 -2.45
N VAL A 143 -7.92 -10.59 -2.10
CA VAL A 143 -9.26 -11.14 -2.27
C VAL A 143 -9.56 -11.35 -3.75
N ASP A 144 -9.23 -10.36 -4.60
CA ASP A 144 -9.42 -10.45 -6.05
C ASP A 144 -8.57 -11.60 -6.65
N ARG A 145 -7.31 -11.69 -6.29
CA ARG A 145 -6.42 -12.81 -6.66
C ARG A 145 -7.00 -14.17 -6.26
N ARG A 146 -7.54 -14.31 -5.05
CA ARG A 146 -8.13 -15.58 -4.56
C ARG A 146 -9.44 -15.91 -5.27
N ARG A 147 -10.29 -14.92 -5.56
CA ARG A 147 -11.54 -15.10 -6.31
C ARG A 147 -11.28 -15.51 -7.75
N SER A 148 -10.25 -14.97 -8.34
CA SER A 148 -9.86 -15.24 -9.73
C SER A 148 -9.14 -16.59 -9.92
N GLY A 149 -8.98 -17.40 -8.85
CA GLY A 149 -8.42 -18.74 -8.96
C GLY A 149 -6.97 -18.79 -9.44
N SER A 150 -6.14 -17.83 -9.03
CA SER A 150 -4.74 -17.60 -9.50
C SER A 150 -3.73 -18.72 -9.22
N ALA A 151 -4.14 -19.90 -8.83
CA ALA A 151 -3.28 -21.06 -8.93
C ALA A 151 -3.57 -21.73 -10.27
N LEU A 152 -2.78 -21.39 -11.30
CA LEU A 152 -2.77 -22.18 -12.54
C LEU A 152 -2.38 -23.61 -12.13
N ILE A 153 -3.38 -24.47 -11.91
CA ILE A 153 -3.14 -25.89 -11.65
C ILE A 153 -2.72 -26.50 -12.99
N VAL A 154 -1.43 -26.50 -13.21
CA VAL A 154 -0.85 -27.09 -14.41
C VAL A 154 -0.89 -28.60 -14.26
N GLY A 155 -1.82 -29.24 -14.91
CA GLY A 155 -1.71 -30.68 -15.17
C GLY A 155 -0.39 -30.94 -15.93
N GLY A 156 0.43 -31.90 -15.46
CA GLY A 156 1.81 -32.15 -15.90
C GLY A 156 2.03 -32.53 -17.38
N GLY A 157 1.29 -31.96 -18.31
CA GLY A 157 1.44 -32.17 -19.74
C GLY A 157 2.53 -31.30 -20.36
N SER A 158 3.43 -31.89 -21.14
CA SER A 158 4.54 -31.21 -21.82
C SER A 158 4.11 -30.02 -22.70
N ARG A 159 2.88 -30.01 -23.20
CA ARG A 159 2.32 -28.90 -24.00
C ARG A 159 1.99 -27.68 -23.15
N MET A 160 1.41 -27.86 -21.97
CA MET A 160 1.08 -26.77 -21.06
C MET A 160 2.35 -26.11 -20.49
N ASN A 161 3.40 -26.89 -20.22
CA ASN A 161 4.68 -26.33 -19.78
C ASN A 161 5.26 -25.33 -20.80
N LYS A 162 5.16 -25.63 -22.11
CA LYS A 162 5.58 -24.71 -23.18
C LYS A 162 4.74 -23.42 -23.21
N VAL A 163 3.44 -23.52 -22.95
CA VAL A 163 2.56 -22.34 -22.86
C VAL A 163 3.00 -21.47 -21.69
N ILE A 164 3.27 -22.05 -20.52
CA ILE A 164 3.73 -21.31 -19.34
C ILE A 164 5.09 -20.65 -19.55
N GLU A 165 6.02 -21.33 -20.20
CA GLU A 165 7.31 -20.71 -20.57
C GLU A 165 7.11 -19.52 -21.51
N THR A 166 6.18 -19.63 -22.46
CA THR A 166 5.83 -18.53 -23.37
C THR A 166 5.18 -17.36 -22.62
N VAL A 167 4.25 -17.65 -21.72
CA VAL A 167 3.62 -16.65 -20.81
C VAL A 167 4.68 -15.93 -19.99
N ALA A 168 5.65 -16.66 -19.40
CA ALA A 168 6.71 -16.06 -18.62
C ALA A 168 7.61 -15.11 -19.45
N LYS A 169 7.87 -15.44 -20.70
CA LYS A 169 8.62 -14.58 -21.64
C LYS A 169 7.82 -13.34 -22.03
N MET A 170 6.52 -13.50 -22.32
CA MET A 170 5.63 -12.38 -22.69
C MET A 170 5.44 -11.40 -21.52
N ALA A 171 5.33 -11.91 -20.30
CA ALA A 171 5.19 -11.08 -19.10
C ALA A 171 6.38 -10.15 -18.84
N GLN A 172 7.56 -10.50 -19.34
CA GLN A 172 8.77 -9.67 -19.21
C GLN A 172 8.85 -8.54 -20.28
N SER A 173 7.99 -8.58 -21.29
CA SER A 173 7.96 -7.53 -22.32
C SER A 173 7.34 -6.25 -21.75
N PRO A 174 8.00 -5.09 -21.85
CA PRO A 174 7.52 -3.83 -21.24
C PRO A 174 6.27 -3.26 -21.94
N SER A 175 6.02 -3.66 -23.18
CA SER A 175 4.85 -3.22 -23.94
C SER A 175 4.47 -4.27 -24.98
N GLY A 176 3.19 -4.54 -25.08
CA GLY A 176 2.69 -5.42 -26.14
C GLY A 176 1.24 -5.79 -25.96
N THR A 177 0.59 -6.02 -27.10
CA THR A 177 -0.70 -6.68 -27.17
C THR A 177 -0.45 -8.16 -27.25
N VAL A 178 -1.11 -8.96 -26.41
CA VAL A 178 -1.05 -10.41 -26.40
C VAL A 178 -2.39 -10.94 -26.89
N LEU A 179 -2.39 -11.77 -27.93
CA LEU A 179 -3.57 -12.47 -28.40
C LEU A 179 -3.56 -13.90 -27.86
N LEU A 180 -4.59 -14.23 -27.07
CA LEU A 180 -4.81 -15.58 -26.54
C LEU A 180 -5.89 -16.27 -27.39
N GLN A 181 -5.50 -17.34 -28.10
CA GLN A 181 -6.42 -18.13 -28.93
C GLN A 181 -6.65 -19.51 -28.32
N GLY A 182 -7.89 -19.95 -28.30
CA GLY A 182 -8.29 -21.26 -27.80
C GLY A 182 -9.82 -21.36 -27.68
N GLU A 183 -10.29 -22.59 -27.48
CA GLU A 183 -11.72 -22.89 -27.29
C GLU A 183 -12.27 -22.18 -26.03
N THR A 184 -13.60 -22.02 -25.97
CA THR A 184 -14.26 -21.48 -24.78
C THR A 184 -14.05 -22.43 -23.59
N GLY A 185 -13.75 -21.87 -22.41
CA GLY A 185 -13.57 -22.64 -21.17
C GLY A 185 -12.17 -23.25 -20.99
N VAL A 186 -11.21 -23.09 -21.92
CA VAL A 186 -9.83 -23.65 -21.78
C VAL A 186 -8.95 -22.85 -20.80
N GLY A 187 -9.44 -21.77 -20.22
CA GLY A 187 -8.70 -20.97 -19.23
C GLY A 187 -7.92 -19.79 -19.81
N LYS A 188 -8.40 -19.17 -20.91
CA LYS A 188 -7.77 -17.95 -21.49
C LYS A 188 -7.64 -16.83 -20.46
N GLU A 189 -8.68 -16.58 -19.64
CA GLU A 189 -8.67 -15.60 -18.55
C GLU A 189 -7.57 -15.90 -17.53
N LEU A 190 -7.41 -17.15 -17.11
CA LEU A 190 -6.37 -17.55 -16.17
C LEU A 190 -4.96 -17.26 -16.72
N LEU A 191 -4.74 -17.49 -18.02
CA LEU A 191 -3.48 -17.17 -18.68
C LEU A 191 -3.26 -15.65 -18.78
N ALA A 192 -4.31 -14.88 -19.07
CA ALA A 192 -4.23 -13.40 -19.10
C ALA A 192 -3.84 -12.83 -17.72
N ARG A 193 -4.44 -13.34 -16.64
CA ARG A 193 -4.10 -12.97 -15.26
C ARG A 193 -2.67 -13.39 -14.91
N GLU A 194 -2.24 -14.57 -15.29
CA GLU A 194 -0.87 -15.05 -15.07
C GLU A 194 0.18 -14.17 -15.78
N ILE A 195 -0.13 -13.69 -17.01
CA ILE A 195 0.71 -12.72 -17.72
C ILE A 195 0.79 -11.42 -16.92
N HIS A 196 -0.33 -10.91 -16.45
CA HIS A 196 -0.39 -9.70 -15.63
C HIS A 196 0.43 -9.85 -14.34
N ASP A 197 0.19 -10.91 -13.57
CA ASP A 197 0.82 -11.16 -12.27
C ASP A 197 2.35 -11.33 -12.36
N ARG A 198 2.86 -11.83 -13.49
CA ARG A 198 4.29 -11.95 -13.76
C ARG A 198 4.91 -10.73 -14.43
N SER A 199 4.11 -9.77 -14.84
CA SER A 199 4.59 -8.57 -15.54
C SER A 199 5.09 -7.49 -14.57
N ALA A 200 5.77 -6.48 -15.13
CA ALA A 200 6.12 -5.26 -14.41
C ALA A 200 4.88 -4.43 -13.99
N ARG A 201 3.69 -4.78 -14.49
CA ARG A 201 2.41 -4.10 -14.22
C ARG A 201 1.56 -4.83 -13.18
N ARG A 202 2.08 -5.87 -12.53
CA ARG A 202 1.38 -6.71 -11.53
C ARG A 202 0.75 -5.93 -10.37
N ASP A 203 1.31 -4.77 -10.06
CA ASP A 203 0.81 -3.88 -9.00
C ASP A 203 -0.24 -2.89 -9.51
N GLY A 204 -0.46 -2.84 -10.83
CA GLY A 204 -1.51 -2.07 -11.47
C GLY A 204 -2.87 -2.79 -11.51
N PRO A 205 -3.92 -2.14 -12.02
CA PRO A 205 -5.24 -2.76 -12.14
C PRO A 205 -5.25 -3.83 -13.25
N PHE A 206 -5.96 -4.95 -13.00
CA PHE A 206 -6.40 -5.88 -14.03
C PHE A 206 -7.87 -5.61 -14.32
N VAL A 207 -8.16 -5.05 -15.49
CA VAL A 207 -9.51 -4.70 -15.91
C VAL A 207 -9.97 -5.69 -16.97
N GLU A 208 -11.11 -6.32 -16.72
CA GLU A 208 -11.68 -7.34 -17.58
C GLU A 208 -12.97 -6.83 -18.23
N LEU A 209 -13.13 -7.11 -19.50
CA LEU A 209 -14.34 -6.82 -20.26
C LEU A 209 -14.69 -8.00 -21.13
N ASN A 210 -15.89 -8.56 -20.93
CA ASN A 210 -16.48 -9.49 -21.88
C ASN A 210 -17.24 -8.69 -22.94
N CYS A 211 -16.69 -8.64 -24.16
CA CYS A 211 -17.26 -7.82 -25.23
C CYS A 211 -18.60 -8.37 -25.73
N SER A 212 -18.82 -9.68 -25.67
CA SER A 212 -20.09 -10.30 -26.10
C SER A 212 -21.23 -10.03 -25.10
N ALA A 213 -20.94 -9.70 -23.86
CA ALA A 213 -21.94 -9.39 -22.84
C ALA A 213 -22.48 -7.95 -22.91
N ILE A 214 -21.89 -7.09 -23.73
CA ILE A 214 -22.24 -5.67 -23.82
C ILE A 214 -22.89 -5.40 -25.18
N ALA A 215 -23.97 -4.61 -25.17
CA ALA A 215 -24.58 -4.17 -26.39
C ALA A 215 -23.58 -3.33 -27.22
N GLU A 216 -23.52 -3.57 -28.53
CA GLU A 216 -22.57 -2.97 -29.47
C GLU A 216 -22.51 -1.42 -29.37
N ASN A 217 -23.69 -0.79 -29.22
CA ASN A 217 -23.82 0.67 -29.05
C ASN A 217 -23.29 1.22 -27.72
N LEU A 218 -23.02 0.38 -26.73
CA LEU A 218 -22.45 0.76 -25.42
C LEU A 218 -20.96 0.44 -25.29
N LEU A 219 -20.46 -0.44 -26.16
CA LEU A 219 -19.08 -0.93 -26.07
C LEU A 219 -18.05 0.22 -26.16
N GLU A 220 -18.24 1.15 -27.08
CA GLU A 220 -17.38 2.34 -27.21
C GLU A 220 -17.40 3.19 -25.93
N SER A 221 -18.60 3.42 -25.38
CA SER A 221 -18.77 4.18 -24.15
C SER A 221 -18.16 3.51 -22.93
N GLU A 222 -18.20 2.16 -22.84
CA GLU A 222 -17.53 1.41 -21.79
C GLU A 222 -16.01 1.45 -21.94
N LEU A 223 -15.49 1.26 -23.15
CA LEU A 223 -14.04 1.23 -23.40
C LEU A 223 -13.39 2.61 -23.24
N PHE A 224 -13.97 3.64 -23.86
CA PHE A 224 -13.34 4.97 -23.95
C PHE A 224 -13.92 5.99 -22.97
N GLY A 225 -15.08 5.68 -22.36
CA GLY A 225 -15.80 6.63 -21.51
C GLY A 225 -16.59 7.67 -22.33
N HIS A 226 -17.25 8.57 -21.63
CA HIS A 226 -17.98 9.68 -22.24
C HIS A 226 -18.06 10.87 -21.29
N GLU A 227 -18.23 12.06 -21.85
CA GLU A 227 -18.57 13.26 -21.10
C GLU A 227 -20.09 13.40 -20.93
N ALA A 228 -20.48 14.15 -19.90
CA ALA A 228 -21.88 14.47 -19.69
C ALA A 228 -22.45 15.20 -20.92
N GLY A 229 -23.59 14.70 -21.45
CA GLY A 229 -24.22 15.25 -22.63
C GLY A 229 -23.74 14.70 -23.96
N ALA A 230 -22.83 13.73 -23.99
CA ALA A 230 -22.34 13.12 -25.24
C ALA A 230 -23.46 12.37 -26.04
N PHE A 231 -24.48 11.85 -25.34
CA PHE A 231 -25.67 11.23 -25.90
C PHE A 231 -26.87 11.38 -24.97
N THR A 232 -28.08 11.03 -25.40
CA THR A 232 -29.34 11.35 -24.71
C THR A 232 -29.40 10.92 -23.24
N ASP A 233 -28.75 9.80 -22.89
CA ASP A 233 -28.72 9.24 -21.55
C ASP A 233 -27.42 9.52 -20.77
N ALA A 234 -26.47 10.26 -21.34
CA ALA A 234 -25.20 10.60 -20.70
C ALA A 234 -25.37 11.72 -19.65
N LYS A 235 -26.00 11.41 -18.52
CA LYS A 235 -26.26 12.38 -17.43
C LYS A 235 -25.02 12.79 -16.64
N LYS A 236 -23.95 11.98 -16.68
CA LYS A 236 -22.70 12.20 -15.95
C LYS A 236 -21.52 11.76 -16.81
N THR A 237 -20.37 12.39 -16.62
CA THR A 237 -19.09 11.94 -17.17
C THR A 237 -18.74 10.57 -16.61
N LYS A 238 -18.32 9.65 -17.47
CA LYS A 238 -17.87 8.29 -17.12
C LYS A 238 -16.48 8.05 -17.69
N LYS A 239 -15.57 7.61 -16.84
CA LYS A 239 -14.24 7.16 -17.26
C LYS A 239 -14.34 5.82 -17.97
N GLY A 240 -13.60 5.66 -19.07
CA GLY A 240 -13.53 4.41 -19.80
C GLY A 240 -12.64 3.37 -19.16
N LEU A 241 -12.88 2.10 -19.50
CA LEU A 241 -12.09 0.97 -18.98
C LEU A 241 -10.60 1.06 -19.41
N MET A 242 -10.31 1.64 -20.57
CA MET A 242 -8.93 1.89 -20.99
C MET A 242 -8.20 2.87 -20.05
N GLU A 243 -8.89 3.92 -19.60
CA GLU A 243 -8.36 4.86 -18.60
C GLU A 243 -8.20 4.17 -17.23
N MET A 244 -9.18 3.37 -16.84
CA MET A 244 -9.14 2.62 -15.58
C MET A 244 -8.02 1.57 -15.56
N ALA A 245 -7.65 1.01 -16.72
CA ALA A 245 -6.55 0.06 -16.86
C ALA A 245 -5.17 0.73 -16.95
N HIS A 246 -5.08 2.06 -16.75
CA HIS A 246 -3.82 2.79 -16.83
C HIS A 246 -2.74 2.19 -15.91
N LEU A 247 -1.54 2.01 -16.42
CA LEU A 247 -0.40 1.32 -15.77
C LEU A 247 -0.70 -0.14 -15.36
N GLY A 248 -1.78 -0.70 -15.83
CA GLY A 248 -2.21 -2.07 -15.58
C GLY A 248 -2.36 -2.89 -16.85
N THR A 249 -3.38 -3.75 -16.87
CA THR A 249 -3.72 -4.62 -18.00
C THR A 249 -5.21 -4.54 -18.27
N LEU A 250 -5.59 -4.35 -19.53
CA LEU A 250 -6.95 -4.51 -20.01
C LEU A 250 -7.05 -5.86 -20.72
N PHE A 251 -7.94 -6.72 -20.24
CA PHE A 251 -8.27 -8.00 -20.86
C PHE A 251 -9.64 -7.89 -21.55
N LEU A 252 -9.64 -8.12 -22.85
CA LEU A 252 -10.86 -8.15 -23.66
C LEU A 252 -11.14 -9.61 -24.02
N ASP A 253 -12.27 -10.14 -23.55
CA ASP A 253 -12.73 -11.51 -23.82
C ASP A 253 -13.89 -11.50 -24.80
N GLU A 254 -13.85 -12.43 -25.78
CA GLU A 254 -14.86 -12.67 -26.84
C GLU A 254 -15.26 -11.44 -27.65
#